data_00edf6a6537f19e1c25bf70fbf5aa1e8
#
_entry.id   00edf6a6537f19e1c25bf70fbf5aa1e8
#
_cell.length_a   1.000
_cell.length_b   1.000
_cell.length_c   1.000
_cell.angle_alpha   90.00
_cell.angle_beta   90.00
_cell.angle_gamma   90.00
#
_symmetry.space_group_name_H-M   'P 1'
#
loop_
_entity.id
_entity.type
_entity.pdbx_description
1 polymer ?
#
loop_
_entity_poly.entity_id
_entity_poly.type
_entity_poly.pdbx_seq_one_letter_code
_entity_poly.pdbx_strand_id
1 'polypeptide(L)'
;MLVVTIVIVFGVMYNYHGKQIMNELHSEINIISVGVEDGGTKYLDTLSKSEKARITWVNKDGSIKYDSNVSKSKMENHLNRKEIKDAMKNGTGEDVRMSDTLSERTIYCAKLLSDGSVIRISTNQYTVWILLLNMWQPLAIVVIIALVLSYIIAYLSSKKIVMPINDLDLENIEAVTTYE
;
A
#
# COMPACT_ATOMS: atom_id res chain seq x y z
N MET A 1 10.18 -21.91 9.51
CA MET A 1 10.46 -21.58 8.09
C MET A 1 9.38 -20.72 7.48
N LEU A 2 8.09 -21.12 7.48
CA LEU A 2 6.99 -20.38 6.82
C LEU A 2 6.87 -18.92 7.28
N VAL A 3 6.93 -18.64 8.59
CA VAL A 3 6.86 -17.27 9.14
C VAL A 3 8.02 -16.39 8.63
N VAL A 4 9.23 -16.93 8.61
CA VAL A 4 10.41 -16.21 8.10
C VAL A 4 10.25 -15.86 6.62
N THR A 5 9.77 -16.79 5.81
CA THR A 5 9.49 -16.55 4.39
C THR A 5 8.44 -15.45 4.20
N ILE A 6 7.36 -15.49 4.98
CA ILE A 6 6.31 -14.46 4.94
C ILE A 6 6.90 -13.08 5.27
N VAL A 7 7.69 -12.95 6.34
CA VAL A 7 8.31 -11.68 6.73
C VAL A 7 9.22 -11.14 5.63
N ILE A 8 10.03 -12.00 5.02
CA ILE A 8 10.92 -11.61 3.92
C ILE A 8 10.09 -11.13 2.71
N VAL A 9 9.07 -11.89 2.29
CA VAL A 9 8.20 -11.53 1.16
C VAL A 9 7.52 -10.20 1.40
N PHE A 10 6.96 -9.98 2.60
CA PHE A 10 6.35 -8.69 2.95
C PHE A 10 7.36 -7.53 2.95
N GLY A 11 8.57 -7.74 3.47
CA GLY A 11 9.63 -6.73 3.43
C GLY A 11 10.02 -6.35 1.99
N VAL A 12 10.16 -7.33 1.11
CA VAL A 12 10.44 -7.10 -0.31
C VAL A 12 9.30 -6.36 -0.99
N MET A 13 8.06 -6.80 -0.79
CA MET A 13 6.86 -6.14 -1.34
C MET A 13 6.74 -4.70 -0.86
N TYR A 14 6.97 -4.43 0.42
CA TYR A 14 6.91 -3.09 0.98
C TYR A 14 7.92 -2.14 0.31
N ASN A 15 9.17 -2.60 0.15
CA ASN A 15 10.21 -1.83 -0.52
C ASN A 15 9.92 -1.63 -2.02
N TYR A 16 9.38 -2.66 -2.68
CA TYR A 16 8.97 -2.58 -4.08
C TYR A 16 7.85 -1.54 -4.28
N HIS A 17 6.82 -1.59 -3.43
CA HIS A 17 5.72 -0.60 -3.46
C HIS A 17 6.22 0.83 -3.23
N GLY A 18 7.15 1.03 -2.30
CA GLY A 18 7.72 2.35 -2.06
C GLY A 18 8.44 2.92 -3.29
N LYS A 19 9.19 2.08 -4.01
CA LYS A 19 9.84 2.47 -5.27
C LYS A 19 8.83 2.77 -6.39
N GLN A 20 7.77 1.97 -6.48
CA GLN A 20 6.72 2.19 -7.46
C GLN A 20 6.02 3.53 -7.23
N ILE A 21 5.64 3.84 -6.00
CA ILE A 21 5.05 5.14 -5.63
C ILE A 21 6.00 6.29 -5.99
N MET A 22 7.30 6.16 -5.71
CA MET A 22 8.27 7.19 -6.07
C MET A 22 8.34 7.42 -7.58
N ASN A 23 8.35 6.35 -8.37
CA ASN A 23 8.35 6.44 -9.83
C ASN A 23 7.05 7.09 -10.37
N GLU A 24 5.91 6.77 -9.78
CA GLU A 24 4.63 7.42 -10.10
C GLU A 24 4.69 8.91 -9.81
N LEU A 25 5.19 9.31 -8.63
CA LEU A 25 5.36 10.72 -8.27
C LEU A 25 6.32 11.44 -9.22
N HIS A 26 7.40 10.81 -9.66
CA HIS A 26 8.29 11.40 -10.67
C HIS A 26 7.59 11.65 -12.00
N SER A 27 6.78 10.73 -12.45
CA SER A 27 6.00 10.89 -13.68
C SER A 27 4.96 11.99 -13.53
N GLU A 28 4.25 12.00 -12.42
CA GLU A 28 3.21 12.97 -12.10
C GLU A 28 3.78 14.38 -11.96
N ILE A 29 4.88 14.57 -11.22
CA ILE A 29 5.48 15.90 -11.02
C ILE A 29 6.02 16.49 -12.33
N ASN A 30 6.46 15.66 -13.27
CA ASN A 30 6.88 16.11 -14.60
C ASN A 30 5.70 16.71 -15.38
N ILE A 31 4.53 16.06 -15.33
CA ILE A 31 3.31 16.56 -15.98
C ILE A 31 2.83 17.84 -15.27
N ILE A 32 2.77 17.83 -13.95
CA ILE A 32 2.33 18.98 -13.14
C ILE A 32 3.24 20.18 -13.37
N SER A 33 4.57 19.99 -13.43
CA SER A 33 5.51 21.09 -13.65
C SER A 33 5.26 21.84 -14.95
N VAL A 34 5.00 21.13 -16.05
CA VAL A 34 4.67 21.72 -17.34
C VAL A 34 3.34 22.48 -17.26
N GLY A 35 2.30 21.88 -16.67
CA GLY A 35 1.01 22.52 -16.52
C GLY A 35 1.05 23.78 -15.62
N VAL A 36 1.91 23.80 -14.60
CA VAL A 36 2.10 24.95 -13.71
C VAL A 36 2.85 26.09 -14.40
N GLU A 37 3.86 25.78 -15.21
CA GLU A 37 4.59 26.79 -15.99
C GLU A 37 3.68 27.51 -16.99
N ASP A 38 2.70 26.82 -17.56
CA ASP A 38 1.75 27.37 -18.53
C ASP A 38 0.51 28.01 -17.86
N GLY A 39 -0.13 27.31 -16.92
CA GLY A 39 -1.42 27.69 -16.33
C GLY A 39 -1.38 28.25 -14.89
N GLY A 40 -0.24 28.23 -14.23
CA GLY A 40 -0.04 28.75 -12.88
C GLY A 40 -0.95 28.13 -11.81
N THR A 41 -1.39 28.95 -10.84
CA THR A 41 -2.26 28.48 -9.74
C THR A 41 -3.64 28.03 -10.23
N LYS A 42 -4.14 28.58 -11.35
CA LYS A 42 -5.43 28.21 -11.92
C LYS A 42 -5.45 26.75 -12.40
N TYR A 43 -4.33 26.29 -12.95
CA TYR A 43 -4.13 24.88 -13.30
C TYR A 43 -4.17 24.00 -12.06
N LEU A 44 -3.47 24.38 -10.98
CA LEU A 44 -3.46 23.64 -9.72
C LEU A 44 -4.82 23.57 -9.04
N ASP A 45 -5.62 24.63 -9.08
CA ASP A 45 -6.98 24.63 -8.53
C ASP A 45 -7.91 23.66 -9.24
N THR A 46 -7.69 23.45 -10.54
CA THR A 46 -8.44 22.46 -11.32
C THR A 46 -7.97 21.05 -11.00
N LEU A 47 -6.66 20.85 -10.95
CA LEU A 47 -6.02 19.56 -10.71
C LEU A 47 -6.28 19.04 -9.30
N SER A 48 -6.19 19.89 -8.28
CA SER A 48 -6.33 19.51 -6.86
C SER A 48 -7.67 18.89 -6.51
N LYS A 49 -8.70 19.07 -7.35
CA LYS A 49 -10.01 18.44 -7.17
C LYS A 49 -10.05 16.96 -7.56
N SER A 50 -9.13 16.52 -8.39
CA SER A 50 -9.06 15.15 -8.92
C SER A 50 -7.89 14.33 -8.38
N GLU A 51 -6.85 14.99 -7.88
CA GLU A 51 -5.61 14.34 -7.44
C GLU A 51 -5.66 13.87 -5.98
N LYS A 52 -5.10 12.68 -5.73
CA LYS A 52 -4.92 12.12 -4.37
C LYS A 52 -3.65 12.63 -3.70
N ALA A 53 -2.67 13.03 -4.47
CA ALA A 53 -1.42 13.55 -3.98
C ALA A 53 -1.57 15.02 -3.54
N ARG A 54 -0.92 15.38 -2.43
CA ARG A 54 -0.85 16.76 -1.98
C ARG A 54 0.16 17.52 -2.82
N ILE A 55 -0.24 18.66 -3.39
CA ILE A 55 0.59 19.53 -4.21
C ILE A 55 0.93 20.79 -3.43
N THR A 56 2.22 21.14 -3.37
CA THR A 56 2.72 22.38 -2.74
C THR A 56 3.63 23.11 -3.70
N TRP A 57 3.38 24.41 -3.94
CA TRP A 57 4.25 25.29 -4.71
C TRP A 57 5.02 26.22 -3.81
N VAL A 58 6.34 26.17 -3.86
CA VAL A 58 7.28 26.85 -2.97
C VAL A 58 8.05 27.89 -3.77
N ASN A 59 8.07 29.13 -3.30
CA ASN A 59 8.88 30.21 -3.90
C ASN A 59 10.39 29.99 -3.63
N LYS A 60 11.25 30.74 -4.32
CA LYS A 60 12.72 30.72 -4.12
C LYS A 60 13.16 30.97 -2.68
N ASP A 61 12.42 31.78 -1.95
CA ASP A 61 12.68 32.12 -0.54
C ASP A 61 12.14 31.07 0.45
N GLY A 62 11.52 29.99 -0.06
CA GLY A 62 10.92 28.92 0.75
C GLY A 62 9.50 29.23 1.23
N SER A 63 8.95 30.39 0.94
CA SER A 63 7.55 30.72 1.23
C SER A 63 6.59 29.90 0.36
N ILE A 64 5.38 29.63 0.87
CA ILE A 64 4.40 28.83 0.15
C ILE A 64 3.55 29.70 -0.76
N LYS A 65 3.64 29.42 -2.06
CA LYS A 65 2.81 30.10 -3.07
C LYS A 65 1.43 29.44 -3.21
N TYR A 66 1.37 28.09 -3.09
CA TYR A 66 0.16 27.29 -3.19
C TYR A 66 0.29 25.99 -2.38
N ASP A 67 -0.80 25.52 -1.81
CA ASP A 67 -0.91 24.17 -1.23
C ASP A 67 -2.35 23.66 -1.39
N SER A 68 -2.51 22.40 -1.83
CA SER A 68 -3.82 21.81 -2.10
C SER A 68 -4.64 21.52 -0.83
N ASN A 69 -4.00 21.32 0.32
CA ASN A 69 -4.65 20.83 1.53
C ASN A 69 -4.72 21.86 2.67
N VAL A 70 -3.78 22.81 2.72
CA VAL A 70 -3.63 23.72 3.84
C VAL A 70 -3.55 25.17 3.37
N SER A 71 -4.22 26.08 4.10
CA SER A 71 -4.12 27.52 3.82
C SER A 71 -2.70 28.02 4.04
N LYS A 72 -2.18 28.81 3.07
CA LYS A 72 -0.82 29.39 3.06
C LYS A 72 -0.43 30.06 4.37
N SER A 73 -1.38 30.75 5.03
CA SER A 73 -1.15 31.55 6.26
C SER A 73 -0.79 30.70 7.49
N LYS A 74 -0.99 29.38 7.41
CA LYS A 74 -0.72 28.43 8.51
C LYS A 74 0.56 27.62 8.29
N MET A 75 1.31 27.89 7.22
CA MET A 75 2.46 27.07 6.85
C MET A 75 3.77 27.80 7.16
N GLU A 76 4.72 27.02 7.70
CA GLU A 76 6.10 27.46 7.90
C GLU A 76 6.87 27.53 6.58
N ASN A 77 8.02 28.21 6.60
CA ASN A 77 8.92 28.26 5.45
C ASN A 77 9.53 26.86 5.18
N HIS A 78 9.48 26.44 3.92
CA HIS A 78 9.92 25.11 3.49
C HIS A 78 11.35 25.07 2.90
N LEU A 79 12.10 26.17 2.91
CA LEU A 79 13.45 26.23 2.34
C LEU A 79 14.40 25.19 2.93
N ASN A 80 14.22 24.86 4.21
CA ASN A 80 15.07 23.91 4.92
C ASN A 80 14.69 22.43 4.70
N ARG A 81 13.64 22.15 3.98
CA ARG A 81 13.22 20.78 3.67
C ARG A 81 14.19 20.14 2.68
N LYS A 82 14.60 18.90 2.95
CA LYS A 82 15.61 18.18 2.17
C LYS A 82 15.25 18.12 0.69
N GLU A 83 14.02 17.68 0.37
CA GLU A 83 13.53 17.57 -1.00
C GLU A 83 13.53 18.92 -1.75
N ILE A 84 13.28 20.03 -1.03
CA ILE A 84 13.31 21.38 -1.62
C ILE A 84 14.76 21.83 -1.89
N LYS A 85 15.67 21.63 -0.92
CA LYS A 85 17.10 21.94 -1.09
C LYS A 85 17.71 21.14 -2.25
N ASP A 86 17.41 19.86 -2.30
CA ASP A 86 17.92 18.97 -3.35
C ASP A 86 17.37 19.37 -4.72
N ALA A 87 16.08 19.71 -4.82
CA ALA A 87 15.47 20.20 -6.04
C ALA A 87 16.11 21.51 -6.51
N MET A 88 16.33 22.48 -5.63
CA MET A 88 16.98 23.77 -5.96
C MET A 88 18.42 23.58 -6.45
N LYS A 89 19.12 22.56 -5.99
CA LYS A 89 20.53 22.29 -6.35
C LYS A 89 20.66 21.43 -7.61
N ASN A 90 19.82 20.40 -7.73
CA ASN A 90 19.98 19.32 -8.71
C ASN A 90 18.86 19.27 -9.76
N GLY A 91 17.85 20.18 -9.65
CA GLY A 91 16.66 20.17 -10.50
C GLY A 91 15.52 19.28 -9.96
N THR A 92 15.86 18.21 -9.23
CA THR A 92 14.89 17.30 -8.57
C THR A 92 15.36 16.97 -7.17
N GLY A 93 14.40 16.66 -6.27
CA GLY A 93 14.69 16.27 -4.90
C GLY A 93 13.66 15.30 -4.37
N GLU A 94 14.11 14.41 -3.49
CA GLU A 94 13.29 13.37 -2.87
C GLU A 94 13.53 13.34 -1.37
N ASP A 95 12.47 13.03 -0.62
CA ASP A 95 12.58 12.73 0.80
C ASP A 95 11.49 11.77 1.24
N VAL A 96 11.76 11.04 2.29
CA VAL A 96 10.80 10.11 2.89
C VAL A 96 10.82 10.30 4.39
N ARG A 97 9.67 10.66 4.96
CA ARG A 97 9.51 10.89 6.39
C ARG A 97 8.51 9.93 6.99
N MET A 98 8.82 9.44 8.20
CA MET A 98 7.90 8.67 9.01
C MET A 98 7.14 9.63 9.93
N SER A 99 5.83 9.49 10.01
CA SER A 99 5.03 10.17 11.01
C SER A 99 5.05 9.35 12.30
N ASP A 100 5.61 9.90 13.38
CA ASP A 100 5.73 9.22 14.68
C ASP A 100 4.36 8.92 15.32
N THR A 101 3.32 9.68 14.93
CA THR A 101 1.97 9.56 15.52
C THR A 101 1.03 8.65 14.75
N LEU A 102 1.18 8.53 13.44
CA LEU A 102 0.24 7.81 12.57
C LEU A 102 0.82 6.53 11.96
N SER A 103 2.10 6.22 12.24
CA SER A 103 2.80 5.10 11.58
C SER A 103 2.72 5.13 10.04
N GLU A 104 2.54 6.33 9.48
CA GLU A 104 2.46 6.56 8.04
C GLU A 104 3.80 7.08 7.53
N ARG A 105 4.21 6.55 6.40
CA ARG A 105 5.40 7.00 5.68
C ARG A 105 4.96 7.93 4.57
N THR A 106 5.34 9.22 4.64
CA THR A 106 5.07 10.18 3.58
C THR A 106 6.26 10.27 2.63
N ILE A 107 6.00 10.09 1.36
CA ILE A 107 6.97 10.19 0.26
C ILE A 107 6.81 11.56 -0.37
N TYR A 108 7.91 12.28 -0.54
CA TYR A 108 7.99 13.60 -1.13
C TYR A 108 8.83 13.56 -2.41
N CYS A 109 8.32 14.18 -3.47
CA CYS A 109 9.05 14.43 -4.69
C CYS A 109 8.95 15.93 -5.03
N ALA A 110 10.07 16.56 -5.38
CA ALA A 110 10.14 17.98 -5.68
C ALA A 110 10.88 18.22 -7.00
N LYS A 111 10.46 19.24 -7.75
CA LYS A 111 11.05 19.62 -9.01
C LYS A 111 11.19 21.13 -9.11
N LEU A 112 12.37 21.59 -9.55
CA LEU A 112 12.67 22.98 -9.82
C LEU A 112 11.98 23.41 -11.13
N LEU A 113 11.32 24.56 -11.09
CA LEU A 113 10.70 25.20 -12.26
C LEU A 113 11.65 26.21 -12.89
N SER A 114 11.35 26.63 -14.12
CA SER A 114 12.15 27.60 -14.90
C SER A 114 12.28 28.97 -14.21
N ASP A 115 11.26 29.39 -13.43
CA ASP A 115 11.28 30.61 -12.65
C ASP A 115 12.09 30.50 -11.34
N GLY A 116 12.67 29.33 -11.04
CA GLY A 116 13.44 29.03 -9.83
C GLY A 116 12.60 28.76 -8.58
N SER A 117 11.29 28.68 -8.71
CA SER A 117 10.41 28.12 -7.67
C SER A 117 10.40 26.59 -7.75
N VAL A 118 9.83 25.92 -6.74
CA VAL A 118 9.82 24.44 -6.66
C VAL A 118 8.38 23.95 -6.53
N ILE A 119 7.98 23.04 -7.39
CA ILE A 119 6.78 22.21 -7.19
C ILE A 119 7.17 20.99 -6.36
N ARG A 120 6.37 20.67 -5.35
CA ARG A 120 6.49 19.47 -4.52
C ARG A 120 5.17 18.72 -4.52
N ILE A 121 5.23 17.43 -4.74
CA ILE A 121 4.10 16.52 -4.51
C ILE A 121 4.43 15.56 -3.37
N SER A 122 3.41 15.13 -2.65
CA SER A 122 3.57 14.16 -1.57
C SER A 122 2.36 13.25 -1.45
N THR A 123 2.63 11.99 -1.12
CA THR A 123 1.60 10.99 -0.84
C THR A 123 2.00 10.14 0.36
N ASN A 124 1.01 9.56 1.02
CA ASN A 124 1.24 8.68 2.15
C ASN A 124 1.33 7.23 1.67
N GLN A 125 2.42 6.57 2.02
CA GLN A 125 2.54 5.14 1.91
C GLN A 125 2.00 4.52 3.19
N TYR A 126 0.86 3.84 3.09
CA TYR A 126 0.30 3.12 4.23
C TYR A 126 1.26 2.06 4.75
N THR A 127 1.33 1.96 6.06
CA THR A 127 2.15 0.94 6.73
C THR A 127 1.67 -0.45 6.34
N VAL A 128 2.59 -1.42 6.33
CA VAL A 128 2.28 -2.83 6.06
C VAL A 128 1.09 -3.35 6.88
N TRP A 129 0.91 -2.85 8.12
CA TRP A 129 -0.22 -3.19 8.98
C TRP A 129 -1.58 -2.80 8.40
N ILE A 130 -1.72 -1.61 7.80
CA ILE A 130 -2.98 -1.18 7.17
C ILE A 130 -3.25 -2.02 5.92
N LEU A 131 -2.21 -2.33 5.14
CA LEU A 131 -2.34 -3.23 3.99
C LEU A 131 -2.76 -4.63 4.42
N LEU A 132 -2.16 -5.17 5.49
CA LEU A 132 -2.55 -6.46 6.08
C LEU A 132 -3.97 -6.44 6.62
N LEU A 133 -4.36 -5.36 7.31
CA LEU A 133 -5.73 -5.20 7.81
C LEU A 133 -6.74 -5.09 6.66
N ASN A 134 -6.39 -4.48 5.55
CA ASN A 134 -7.26 -4.43 4.38
C ASN A 134 -7.34 -5.77 3.62
N MET A 135 -6.31 -6.62 3.76
CA MET A 135 -6.28 -7.95 3.14
C MET A 135 -6.94 -9.06 4.01
N TRP A 136 -7.29 -8.77 5.28
CA TRP A 136 -7.88 -9.79 6.15
C TRP A 136 -9.23 -10.31 5.61
N GLN A 137 -10.03 -9.45 5.00
CA GLN A 137 -11.35 -9.81 4.47
C GLN A 137 -11.26 -10.83 3.32
N PRO A 138 -10.47 -10.63 2.25
CA PRO A 138 -10.31 -11.65 1.22
C PRO A 138 -9.66 -12.92 1.75
N LEU A 139 -8.72 -12.81 2.71
CA LEU A 139 -8.10 -13.96 3.34
C LEU A 139 -9.12 -14.79 4.15
N ALA A 140 -9.98 -14.14 4.91
CA ALA A 140 -11.05 -14.79 5.67
C ALA A 140 -12.01 -15.57 4.75
N ILE A 141 -12.37 -15.00 3.60
CA ILE A 141 -13.22 -15.68 2.60
C ILE A 141 -12.55 -16.96 2.10
N VAL A 142 -11.27 -16.91 1.74
CA VAL A 142 -10.52 -18.10 1.30
C VAL A 142 -10.46 -19.16 2.38
N VAL A 143 -10.22 -18.79 3.63
CA VAL A 143 -10.20 -19.73 4.78
C VAL A 143 -11.57 -20.38 4.98
N ILE A 144 -12.64 -19.60 4.93
CA ILE A 144 -14.02 -20.13 5.07
C ILE A 144 -14.32 -21.12 3.95
N ILE A 145 -13.99 -20.79 2.69
CA ILE A 145 -14.18 -21.71 1.55
C ILE A 145 -13.38 -22.99 1.76
N ALA A 146 -12.12 -22.91 2.19
CA ALA A 146 -11.28 -24.07 2.44
C ALA A 146 -11.85 -24.97 3.56
N LEU A 147 -12.37 -24.37 4.64
CA LEU A 147 -13.02 -25.11 5.73
C LEU A 147 -14.29 -25.82 5.26
N VAL A 148 -15.14 -25.15 4.46
CA VAL A 148 -16.36 -25.75 3.90
C VAL A 148 -16.01 -26.93 2.97
N LEU A 149 -15.03 -26.75 2.08
CA LEU A 149 -14.59 -27.84 1.20
C LEU A 149 -14.00 -29.01 1.99
N SER A 150 -13.16 -28.72 2.99
CA SER A 150 -12.58 -29.74 3.88
C SER A 150 -13.68 -30.53 4.61
N TYR A 151 -14.70 -29.83 5.14
CA TYR A 151 -15.86 -30.48 5.78
C TYR A 151 -16.63 -31.37 4.81
N ILE A 152 -16.90 -30.91 3.59
CA ILE A 152 -17.60 -31.71 2.56
C ILE A 152 -16.80 -32.97 2.21
N ILE A 153 -15.50 -32.84 2.00
CA ILE A 153 -14.62 -33.97 1.69
C ILE A 153 -14.60 -34.98 2.86
N ALA A 154 -14.44 -34.49 4.10
CA ALA A 154 -14.45 -35.33 5.28
C ALA A 154 -15.79 -36.07 5.44
N TYR A 155 -16.92 -35.38 5.24
CA TYR A 155 -18.25 -35.97 5.31
C TYR A 155 -18.45 -37.06 4.27
N LEU A 156 -18.10 -36.79 2.99
CA LEU A 156 -18.20 -37.77 1.91
C LEU A 156 -17.29 -38.98 2.12
N SER A 157 -16.06 -38.75 2.62
CA SER A 157 -15.11 -39.82 2.93
C SER A 157 -15.58 -40.65 4.12
N SER A 158 -16.11 -40.04 5.17
CA SER A 158 -16.68 -40.74 6.31
C SER A 158 -17.84 -41.66 5.89
N LYS A 159 -18.74 -41.15 5.07
CA LYS A 159 -19.89 -41.94 4.60
C LYS A 159 -19.50 -43.12 3.68
N LYS A 160 -18.45 -42.93 2.85
CA LYS A 160 -18.00 -44.00 1.91
C LYS A 160 -17.10 -45.03 2.55
N ILE A 161 -16.30 -44.69 3.55
CA ILE A 161 -15.24 -45.55 4.07
C ILE A 161 -15.56 -46.03 5.48
N VAL A 162 -16.01 -45.14 6.37
CA VAL A 162 -16.18 -45.45 7.77
C VAL A 162 -17.49 -46.16 8.07
N MET A 163 -18.61 -45.73 7.46
CA MET A 163 -19.90 -46.43 7.67
C MET A 163 -19.90 -47.92 7.25
N PRO A 164 -19.40 -48.26 6.05
CA PRO A 164 -19.36 -49.68 5.64
C PRO A 164 -18.47 -50.53 6.55
N ILE A 165 -17.42 -49.97 7.16
CA ILE A 165 -16.54 -50.73 8.07
C ILE A 165 -17.20 -50.92 9.43
N ASN A 166 -18.00 -49.98 9.90
CA ASN A 166 -18.72 -50.09 11.15
C ASN A 166 -19.94 -51.02 11.07
N ASP A 167 -20.46 -51.23 9.86
CA ASP A 167 -21.55 -52.19 9.55
C ASP A 167 -21.03 -53.62 9.37
N LEU A 168 -19.71 -53.84 9.32
CA LEU A 168 -19.09 -55.15 9.48
C LEU A 168 -19.17 -55.54 10.97
N ASP A 169 -20.27 -56.16 11.27
CA ASP A 169 -20.59 -56.68 12.61
C ASP A 169 -19.51 -57.67 13.07
N LEU A 170 -18.67 -57.26 13.97
CA LEU A 170 -17.63 -58.13 14.57
C LEU A 170 -18.22 -59.25 15.44
N GLU A 171 -19.53 -59.25 15.69
CA GLU A 171 -20.23 -60.29 16.39
C GLU A 171 -20.43 -61.58 15.54
N ASN A 172 -20.22 -61.48 14.18
CA ASN A 172 -20.37 -62.62 13.30
C ASN A 172 -19.09 -63.44 13.07
N ILE A 173 -18.03 -63.17 13.79
CA ILE A 173 -16.79 -63.98 13.75
C ILE A 173 -17.01 -65.39 14.32
N GLU A 174 -17.96 -65.57 15.23
CA GLU A 174 -18.30 -66.90 15.78
C GLU A 174 -18.98 -67.84 14.77
N ALA A 175 -19.58 -67.31 13.71
CA ALA A 175 -20.22 -68.13 12.68
C ALA A 175 -19.22 -68.79 11.72
N VAL A 176 -17.95 -68.35 11.67
CA VAL A 176 -16.92 -68.92 10.78
C VAL A 176 -16.18 -70.10 11.40
N THR A 177 -16.29 -70.31 12.70
CA THR A 177 -15.60 -71.40 13.40
C THR A 177 -16.41 -72.71 13.51
N THR A 178 -17.59 -72.78 12.89
CA THR A 178 -18.46 -73.98 12.96
C THR A 178 -18.40 -74.87 11.72
N TYR A 179 -17.40 -74.73 10.87
CA TYR A 179 -17.14 -75.63 9.74
C TYR A 179 -15.77 -76.33 9.89
N GLU A 180 -15.61 -77.13 10.96
CA GLU A 180 -14.72 -78.30 11.01
C GLU A 180 -15.48 -79.59 11.34
#